data_17fdaeab7c3d8ce6f4dfeb1d93ed2074
#
_entry.id   17fdaeab7c3d8ce6f4dfeb1d93ed2074
#
_cell.length_a   1.000
_cell.length_b   1.000
_cell.length_c   1.000
_cell.angle_alpha   90.00
_cell.angle_beta   90.00
_cell.angle_gamma   90.00
#
_symmetry.space_group_name_H-M   'P 1'
#
loop_
_entity.id
_entity.type
_entity.pdbx_description
1 polymer ?
#
loop_
_entity_poly.entity_id
_entity_poly.type
_entity_poly.pdbx_seq_one_letter_code
_entity_poly.pdbx_strand_id
1 'polypeptide(L)'
;MEITIYAKKRTTKEGKTFFSYLSTLTRKDGTKQTVSVKFRDDAGNPKPENCPMNIKFDKGEANMTARAFTREDTGETAFSYTLWVSRWEQGAPFVDHSLDDFE
;
A
#
# COMPACT_ATOMS: atom_id res chain seq x y z
N MET A 1 11.72 -4.21 -7.92
CA MET A 1 10.33 -3.75 -7.94
C MET A 1 10.19 -2.46 -7.14
N GLU A 2 9.48 -1.50 -7.67
CA GLU A 2 9.25 -0.23 -6.97
C GLU A 2 7.76 0.06 -6.96
N ILE A 3 7.23 0.49 -5.81
CA ILE A 3 5.82 0.87 -5.66
C ILE A 3 5.73 2.18 -4.90
N THR A 4 4.61 2.89 -5.08
CA THR A 4 4.30 4.09 -4.31
C THR A 4 3.35 3.71 -3.20
N ILE A 5 3.69 4.08 -1.96
CA ILE A 5 2.84 3.81 -0.80
C ILE A 5 2.22 5.10 -0.27
N TYR A 6 1.00 4.99 0.24
CA TYR A 6 0.24 6.07 0.84
C TYR A 6 -0.10 5.69 2.27
N ALA A 7 0.01 6.64 3.18
CA ALA A 7 -0.39 6.43 4.56
C ALA A 7 -1.81 6.95 4.77
N LYS A 8 -2.65 6.13 5.38
CA LYS A 8 -4.03 6.50 5.72
C LYS A 8 -4.21 6.44 7.23
N LYS A 9 -4.63 7.56 7.81
CA LYS A 9 -4.90 7.65 9.24
C LYS A 9 -6.19 6.89 9.58
N ARG A 10 -6.11 6.02 10.56
CA ARG A 10 -7.26 5.27 11.05
C ARG A 10 -7.38 5.42 12.56
N THR A 11 -8.60 5.36 13.06
CA THR A 11 -8.89 5.43 14.50
C THR A 11 -9.64 4.18 14.92
N THR A 12 -9.19 3.55 16.01
CA THR A 12 -9.86 2.39 16.58
C THR A 12 -11.08 2.83 17.36
N LYS A 13 -11.94 1.86 17.75
CA LYS A 13 -13.10 2.12 18.60
C LYS A 13 -12.70 2.68 19.97
N GLU A 14 -11.48 2.39 20.40
CA GLU A 14 -10.93 2.87 21.67
C GLU A 14 -10.34 4.27 21.58
N GLY A 15 -10.37 4.88 20.40
CA GLY A 15 -9.84 6.21 20.18
C GLY A 15 -8.35 6.26 19.86
N LYS A 16 -7.71 5.12 19.71
CA LYS A 16 -6.28 5.06 19.33
C LYS A 16 -6.13 5.31 17.84
N THR A 17 -5.14 6.13 17.49
CA THR A 17 -4.84 6.45 16.10
C THR A 17 -3.66 5.63 15.60
N PHE A 18 -3.79 5.10 14.39
CA PHE A 18 -2.70 4.39 13.71
C PHE A 18 -2.75 4.68 12.21
N PHE A 19 -1.68 4.34 11.51
CA PHE A 19 -1.59 4.53 10.07
C PHE A 19 -1.57 3.19 9.34
N SER A 20 -2.36 3.09 8.27
CA SER A 20 -2.32 1.97 7.34
C SER A 20 -1.58 2.40 6.08
N TYR A 21 -0.82 1.51 5.48
CA TYR A 21 -0.14 1.78 4.23
C TYR A 21 -0.87 1.09 3.09
N LEU A 22 -1.05 1.81 2.00
CA LEU A 22 -1.78 1.34 0.83
C LEU A 22 -0.95 1.60 -0.42
N SER A 23 -1.14 0.79 -1.44
CA SER A 23 -0.56 1.02 -2.76
C SER A 23 -1.57 0.63 -3.82
N THR A 24 -1.43 1.20 -5.01
CA THR A 24 -2.24 0.83 -6.17
C THR A 24 -1.33 0.13 -7.18
N LEU A 25 -1.67 -1.11 -7.50
CA LEU A 25 -0.93 -1.91 -8.47
C LEU A 25 -1.75 -2.07 -9.74
N THR A 26 -1.07 -2.04 -10.89
CA THR A 26 -1.71 -2.23 -12.19
C THR A 26 -1.58 -3.69 -12.60
N ARG A 27 -2.71 -4.31 -12.93
CA ARG A 27 -2.75 -5.68 -13.43
C ARG A 27 -2.37 -5.71 -14.90
N LYS A 28 -2.11 -6.92 -15.42
CA LYS A 28 -1.74 -7.13 -16.84
C LYS A 28 -2.82 -6.64 -17.80
N ASP A 29 -4.08 -6.68 -17.40
CA ASP A 29 -5.21 -6.21 -18.21
C ASP A 29 -5.43 -4.69 -18.16
N GLY A 30 -4.57 -3.97 -17.44
CA GLY A 30 -4.65 -2.52 -17.31
C GLY A 30 -5.50 -2.03 -16.15
N THR A 31 -6.20 -2.91 -15.47
CA THR A 31 -7.02 -2.52 -14.29
C THR A 31 -6.12 -2.25 -13.09
N LYS A 32 -6.57 -1.33 -12.22
CA LYS A 32 -5.84 -0.97 -11.02
C LYS A 32 -6.45 -1.67 -9.81
N GLN A 33 -5.59 -2.16 -8.93
CA GLN A 33 -5.99 -2.82 -7.70
C GLN A 33 -5.33 -2.15 -6.51
N THR A 34 -6.13 -1.68 -5.55
CA THR A 34 -5.61 -1.16 -4.30
C THR A 34 -5.27 -2.33 -3.38
N VAL A 35 -4.07 -2.31 -2.82
CA VAL A 35 -3.59 -3.34 -1.91
C VAL A 35 -3.15 -2.71 -0.60
N SER A 36 -3.34 -3.44 0.50
CA SER A 36 -2.76 -3.07 1.78
C SER A 36 -1.30 -3.46 1.78
N VAL A 37 -0.43 -2.59 2.30
CA VAL A 37 0.99 -2.88 2.40
C VAL A 37 1.34 -3.01 3.87
N LYS A 38 1.88 -4.15 4.25
CA LYS A 38 2.32 -4.41 5.62
C LYS A 38 3.79 -4.75 5.61
N PHE A 39 4.49 -4.25 6.61
CA PHE A 39 5.93 -4.47 6.75
C PHE A 39 6.17 -5.44 7.90
N ARG A 40 7.02 -6.44 7.65
CA ARG A 40 7.39 -7.38 8.70
C ARG A 40 8.28 -6.66 9.72
N ASP A 41 8.34 -7.17 10.94
CA ASP A 41 9.05 -6.53 12.05
C ASP A 41 10.49 -6.19 11.71
N ASP A 42 11.18 -7.06 10.97
CA ASP A 42 12.57 -6.87 10.58
C ASP A 42 12.75 -5.78 9.51
N ALA A 43 11.70 -5.46 8.78
CA ALA A 43 11.77 -4.46 7.72
C ALA A 43 11.66 -3.03 8.24
N GLY A 44 11.01 -2.84 9.39
CA GLY A 44 10.66 -1.52 9.90
C GLY A 44 9.57 -0.86 9.05
N ASN A 45 8.86 0.08 9.64
CA ASN A 45 7.82 0.82 8.94
C ASN A 45 8.34 2.16 8.44
N PRO A 46 8.01 2.59 7.21
CA PRO A 46 8.27 3.95 6.78
C PRO A 46 7.47 4.93 7.63
N LYS A 47 7.95 6.15 7.75
CA LYS A 47 7.25 7.18 8.51
C LYS A 47 6.03 7.69 7.74
N PRO A 48 4.83 7.73 8.35
CA PRO A 48 3.64 8.25 7.66
C PRO A 48 3.80 9.68 7.15
N GLU A 49 4.56 10.50 7.85
CA GLU A 49 4.81 11.89 7.44
C GLU A 49 5.60 12.01 6.14
N ASN A 50 6.33 10.96 5.75
CA ASN A 50 7.07 10.92 4.50
C ASN A 50 6.24 10.38 3.33
N CYS A 51 5.03 9.90 3.61
CA CYS A 51 4.14 9.39 2.57
C CYS A 51 3.34 10.53 1.92
N PRO A 52 3.00 10.40 0.63
CA PRO A 52 3.32 9.27 -0.25
C PRO A 52 4.81 9.21 -0.59
N MET A 53 5.32 7.99 -0.69
CA MET A 53 6.72 7.76 -1.02
C MET A 53 6.89 6.49 -1.84
N ASN A 54 7.97 6.43 -2.60
CA ASN A 54 8.31 5.23 -3.36
C ASN A 54 9.24 4.35 -2.53
N ILE A 55 9.00 3.05 -2.55
CA ILE A 55 9.86 2.05 -1.93
C ILE A 55 10.30 1.03 -2.97
N LYS A 56 11.51 0.51 -2.80
CA LYS A 56 12.07 -0.55 -3.64
C LYS A 56 12.29 -1.80 -2.82
N PHE A 57 12.04 -2.94 -3.43
CA PHE A 57 12.32 -4.25 -2.84
C PHE A 57 12.48 -5.27 -3.96
N ASP A 58 13.23 -6.34 -3.67
CA ASP A 58 13.37 -7.44 -4.60
C ASP A 58 12.14 -8.34 -4.55
N LYS A 59 11.88 -9.03 -5.64
CA LYS A 59 10.72 -9.90 -5.77
C LYS A 59 10.63 -10.96 -4.68
N GLY A 60 11.77 -11.47 -4.20
CA GLY A 60 11.82 -12.44 -3.10
C GLY A 60 11.63 -11.83 -1.72
N GLU A 61 11.61 -10.50 -1.59
CA GLU A 61 11.49 -9.81 -0.32
C GLU A 61 10.05 -9.35 -0.03
N ALA A 62 9.12 -9.68 -0.90
CA ALA A 62 7.71 -9.34 -0.73
C ALA A 62 6.83 -10.52 -1.12
N ASN A 63 5.68 -10.63 -0.47
CA ASN A 63 4.70 -11.68 -0.73
C ASN A 63 3.30 -11.12 -0.74
N MET A 64 2.52 -11.47 -1.76
CA MET A 64 1.14 -11.04 -1.89
C MET A 64 0.21 -12.12 -1.38
N THR A 65 -0.72 -11.77 -0.49
CA THR A 65 -1.77 -12.67 -0.02
C THR A 65 -3.13 -12.10 -0.41
N ALA A 66 -4.09 -12.99 -0.62
CA ALA A 66 -5.46 -12.61 -0.93
C ALA A 66 -6.40 -13.27 0.06
N ARG A 67 -7.41 -12.53 0.50
CA ARG A 67 -8.43 -13.03 1.40
C ARG A 67 -9.81 -12.75 0.80
N ALA A 68 -10.63 -13.81 0.69
CA ALA A 68 -12.00 -13.66 0.20
C ALA A 68 -12.91 -13.16 1.32
N PHE A 69 -13.83 -12.28 0.97
CA PHE A 69 -14.88 -11.82 1.87
C PHE A 69 -16.17 -11.62 1.09
N THR A 70 -17.30 -11.72 1.78
CA THR A 70 -18.60 -11.50 1.17
C THR A 70 -19.11 -10.12 1.54
N ARG A 71 -19.48 -9.33 0.53
CA ARG A 71 -20.06 -7.99 0.76
C ARG A 71 -21.48 -8.14 1.30
N GLU A 72 -21.77 -7.45 2.39
CA GLU A 72 -23.09 -7.50 3.01
C GLU A 72 -24.16 -6.84 2.17
N ASP A 73 -23.79 -5.79 1.43
CA ASP A 73 -24.74 -5.00 0.63
C ASP A 73 -25.17 -5.69 -0.66
N THR A 74 -24.29 -6.45 -1.30
CA THR A 74 -24.56 -7.07 -2.60
C THR A 74 -24.57 -8.61 -2.56
N GLY A 75 -24.03 -9.21 -1.49
CA GLY A 75 -23.85 -10.66 -1.40
C GLY A 75 -22.75 -11.22 -2.30
N GLU A 76 -22.01 -10.35 -2.99
CA GLU A 76 -20.94 -10.76 -3.89
C GLU A 76 -19.66 -11.06 -3.12
N THR A 77 -18.90 -12.04 -3.62
CA THR A 77 -17.59 -12.36 -3.08
C THR A 77 -16.55 -11.43 -3.70
N ALA A 78 -15.78 -10.74 -2.84
CA ALA A 78 -14.68 -9.90 -3.26
C ALA A 78 -13.39 -10.38 -2.61
N PHE A 79 -12.25 -9.86 -3.06
CA PHE A 79 -10.94 -10.22 -2.51
C PHE A 79 -10.23 -8.98 -1.99
N SER A 80 -9.64 -9.13 -0.80
CA SER A 80 -8.76 -8.14 -0.22
C SER A 80 -7.32 -8.62 -0.38
N TYR A 81 -6.46 -7.77 -0.91
CA TYR A 81 -5.06 -8.10 -1.17
C TYR A 81 -4.16 -7.40 -0.19
N THR A 82 -3.18 -8.13 0.34
CA THR A 82 -2.16 -7.59 1.23
C THR A 82 -0.79 -7.93 0.69
N LEU A 83 0.06 -6.92 0.55
CA LEU A 83 1.46 -7.09 0.19
C LEU A 83 2.29 -7.05 1.46
N TRP A 84 2.95 -8.16 1.78
CA TRP A 84 3.85 -8.27 2.93
C TRP A 84 5.28 -8.02 2.47
N VAL A 85 5.92 -7.00 3.04
CA VAL A 85 7.28 -6.62 2.68
C VAL A 85 8.21 -7.01 3.83
N SER A 86 9.20 -7.87 3.56
CA SER A 86 10.17 -8.32 4.55
C SER A 86 11.44 -7.48 4.52
N ARG A 87 11.70 -6.78 3.43
CA ARG A 87 12.84 -5.87 3.31
C ARG A 87 12.54 -4.84 2.23
N TRP A 88 12.94 -3.59 2.46
CA TRP A 88 12.72 -2.51 1.51
C TRP A 88 13.77 -1.42 1.68
N GLU A 89 13.91 -0.61 0.66
CA GLU A 89 14.72 0.61 0.72
C GLU A 89 13.95 1.76 0.08
N GLN A 90 14.34 2.98 0.38
CA GLN A 90 13.70 4.15 -0.21
C GLN A 90 13.98 4.19 -1.71
N GLY A 91 12.91 4.35 -2.50
CA GLY A 91 13.00 4.47 -3.94
C GLY A 91 13.23 5.90 -4.40
N ALA A 92 12.92 6.15 -5.67
CA ALA A 92 13.00 7.49 -6.24
C ALA A 92 12.08 8.45 -5.48
N PRO A 93 12.43 9.75 -5.39
CA PRO A 93 11.54 10.73 -4.76
C PRO A 93 10.17 10.75 -5.42
N PHE A 94 9.12 10.83 -4.59
CA PHE A 94 7.77 10.98 -5.11
C PHE A 94 7.60 12.40 -5.66
N VAL A 95 7.09 12.49 -6.88
CA VAL A 95 6.81 13.78 -7.53
C VAL A 95 5.31 13.90 -7.72
N ASP A 96 4.73 14.99 -7.20
CA ASP A 96 3.32 15.29 -7.42
C ASP A 96 3.18 15.96 -8.78
N HIS A 97 2.71 15.19 -9.76
CA HIS A 97 2.56 15.67 -11.13
C HIS A 97 1.55 16.81 -11.29
N SER A 98 0.67 16.99 -10.30
CA SER A 98 -0.30 18.08 -10.35
C SER A 98 0.37 19.45 -10.31
N LEU A 99 1.56 19.56 -9.75
CA LEU A 99 2.33 20.81 -9.70
C LEU A 99 2.99 21.11 -11.04
N ASP A 100 3.32 20.10 -11.82
CA ASP A 100 3.97 20.28 -13.11
C ASP A 100 3.02 20.91 -14.14
N ASP A 101 1.71 20.73 -13.96
CA ASP A 101 0.69 21.28 -14.85
C ASP A 101 0.58 22.80 -14.76
N PHE A 102 1.18 23.41 -13.74
CA PHE A 102 1.13 24.86 -13.53
C PHE A 102 2.36 25.59 -14.06
N GLU A 103 3.32 24.90 -14.55
CA GLU A 103 4.50 25.49 -15.19
C GLU A 103 4.31 25.65 -16.72
#